data_6170ee7c790d16ebe86472b099860f22
#
_entry.id   6170ee7c790d16ebe86472b099860f22
#
_cell.length_a   1.000
_cell.length_b   1.000
_cell.length_c   1.000
_cell.angle_alpha   90.00
_cell.angle_beta   90.00
_cell.angle_gamma   90.00
#
_symmetry.space_group_name_H-M   'P 1'
#
loop_
_entity.id
_entity.type
_entity.pdbx_description
1 polymer ?
#
loop_
_entity_poly.entity_id
_entity_poly.type
_entity_poly.pdbx_seq_one_letter_code
_entity_poly.pdbx_strand_id
1 'polypeptide(L)'
;MITKNQIKYIRGLSLKKNRMKNQCFIVEGEKSLSELLGSSFEVVELFALKDWINENKEVFEKAQAVSSIELERISNLKSPNKVLAVVKMRKQETIQKKLAVTLVLDDINDPGNLGTIIRMCDWFGVKQIICSENTVDIYNPKVVQSAMGSL
;
A
#
# COMPACT_ATOMS: atom_id res chain seq x y z
N MET A 1 -0.51 2.05 22.82
CA MET A 1 -1.56 3.08 22.60
C MET A 1 -1.08 4.01 21.49
N ILE A 2 -1.90 4.24 20.48
CA ILE A 2 -1.57 5.13 19.35
C ILE A 2 -1.82 6.60 19.73
N THR A 3 -0.92 7.49 19.35
CA THR A 3 -1.02 8.92 19.66
C THR A 3 -1.96 9.64 18.69
N LYS A 4 -2.53 10.78 19.11
CA LYS A 4 -3.37 11.63 18.25
C LYS A 4 -2.61 12.09 16.98
N ASN A 5 -1.30 12.34 17.10
CA ASN A 5 -0.46 12.75 15.98
C ASN A 5 -0.27 11.62 14.98
N GLN A 6 -0.04 10.39 15.44
CA GLN A 6 0.03 9.20 14.57
C GLN A 6 -1.29 8.98 13.83
N ILE A 7 -2.44 9.07 14.53
CA ILE A 7 -3.75 8.94 13.88
C ILE A 7 -3.91 9.99 12.76
N LYS A 8 -3.60 11.26 13.06
CA LYS A 8 -3.68 12.35 12.08
C LYS A 8 -2.74 12.12 10.90
N TYR A 9 -1.52 11.66 11.16
CA TYR A 9 -0.53 11.34 10.14
C TYR A 9 -1.02 10.21 9.22
N ILE A 10 -1.38 9.05 9.78
CA ILE A 10 -1.79 7.87 9.03
C ILE A 10 -3.04 8.16 8.21
N ARG A 11 -4.09 8.72 8.81
CA ARG A 11 -5.29 9.12 8.06
C ARG A 11 -5.00 10.15 6.98
N GLY A 12 -4.05 11.03 7.23
CA GLY A 12 -3.61 12.01 6.25
C GLY A 12 -3.05 11.39 4.97
N LEU A 13 -2.47 10.18 5.04
CA LEU A 13 -1.95 9.45 3.87
C LEU A 13 -3.04 8.97 2.90
N SER A 14 -4.32 9.07 3.24
CA SER A 14 -5.41 8.90 2.28
C SER A 14 -5.38 9.94 1.16
N LEU A 15 -4.81 11.13 1.41
CA LEU A 15 -4.70 12.23 0.45
C LEU A 15 -3.38 12.19 -0.32
N LYS A 16 -3.43 12.28 -1.65
CA LYS A 16 -2.26 12.27 -2.55
C LYS A 16 -1.18 13.27 -2.11
N LYS A 17 -1.56 14.53 -1.80
CA LYS A 17 -0.61 15.57 -1.37
C LYS A 17 0.20 15.17 -0.14
N ASN A 18 -0.41 14.46 0.81
CA ASN A 18 0.26 14.06 2.04
C ASN A 18 1.17 12.85 1.80
N ARG A 19 0.77 11.90 0.93
CA ARG A 19 1.65 10.83 0.48
C ARG A 19 2.90 11.38 -0.19
N MET A 20 2.72 12.30 -1.13
CA MET A 20 3.85 12.95 -1.82
C MET A 20 4.76 13.73 -0.87
N LYS A 21 4.19 14.45 0.10
CA LYS A 21 4.96 15.19 1.10
C LYS A 21 5.78 14.28 2.01
N ASN A 22 5.18 13.19 2.48
CA ASN A 22 5.81 12.27 3.43
C ASN A 22 6.55 11.11 2.74
N GLN A 23 6.40 10.96 1.41
CA GLN A 23 6.92 9.85 0.62
C GLN A 23 6.53 8.47 1.19
N CYS A 24 5.28 8.37 1.72
CA CYS A 24 4.75 7.17 2.35
C CYS A 24 3.31 6.91 1.89
N PHE A 25 2.91 5.65 1.93
CA PHE A 25 1.56 5.19 1.66
C PHE A 25 1.14 4.10 2.65
N ILE A 26 -0.11 3.65 2.58
CA ILE A 26 -0.69 2.67 3.52
C ILE A 26 -0.92 1.36 2.80
N VAL A 27 -0.55 0.26 3.46
CA VAL A 27 -0.90 -1.11 3.10
C VAL A 27 -1.71 -1.72 4.25
N GLU A 28 -2.88 -2.26 3.94
CA GLU A 28 -3.79 -2.83 4.92
C GLU A 28 -4.13 -4.29 4.59
N GLY A 29 -4.17 -5.12 5.62
CA GLY A 29 -4.57 -6.51 5.54
C GLY A 29 -3.42 -7.51 5.46
N GLU A 30 -3.68 -8.70 6.03
CA GLU A 30 -2.68 -9.76 6.21
C GLU A 30 -2.05 -10.21 4.87
N LYS A 31 -2.87 -10.42 3.84
CA LYS A 31 -2.38 -10.86 2.51
C LYS A 31 -1.45 -9.82 1.87
N SER A 32 -1.90 -8.55 1.82
CA SER A 32 -1.08 -7.48 1.23
C SER A 32 0.22 -7.26 2.00
N LEU A 33 0.19 -7.46 3.32
CA LEU A 33 1.38 -7.36 4.15
C LEU A 33 2.34 -8.53 3.90
N SER A 34 1.84 -9.76 3.74
CA SER A 34 2.66 -10.94 3.41
C SER A 34 3.43 -10.73 2.10
N GLU A 35 2.76 -10.23 1.05
CA GLU A 35 3.39 -9.90 -0.23
C GLU A 35 4.42 -8.75 -0.07
N LEU A 36 4.07 -7.73 0.73
CA LEU A 36 4.98 -6.62 1.02
C LEU A 36 6.31 -7.09 1.62
N LEU A 37 6.28 -8.10 2.49
CA LEU A 37 7.51 -8.65 3.11
C LEU A 37 8.41 -9.38 2.13
N GLY A 38 7.83 -10.01 1.10
CA GLY A 38 8.59 -10.62 0.00
C GLY A 38 9.14 -9.60 -1.00
N SER A 39 8.79 -8.32 -0.84
CA SER A 39 9.16 -7.24 -1.75
C SER A 39 10.37 -6.43 -1.24
N SER A 40 10.84 -5.50 -2.06
CA SER A 40 11.89 -4.53 -1.67
C SER A 40 11.34 -3.22 -1.08
N PHE A 41 10.06 -3.17 -0.70
CA PHE A 41 9.49 -2.00 -0.02
C PHE A 41 9.96 -1.90 1.44
N GLU A 42 10.22 -0.68 1.89
CA GLU A 42 10.61 -0.37 3.26
C GLU A 42 9.37 -0.09 4.12
N VAL A 43 9.14 -0.92 5.14
CA VAL A 43 8.09 -0.69 6.14
C VAL A 43 8.62 0.31 7.18
N VAL A 44 7.95 1.46 7.30
CA VAL A 44 8.32 2.55 8.22
C VAL A 44 7.69 2.36 9.60
N GLU A 45 6.39 2.06 9.62
CA GLU A 45 5.63 1.79 10.85
C GLU A 45 4.66 0.62 10.58
N LEU A 46 4.45 -0.20 11.59
CA LEU A 46 3.52 -1.32 11.56
C LEU A 46 2.62 -1.31 12.79
N PHE A 47 1.32 -1.37 12.57
CA PHE A 47 0.28 -1.39 13.60
C PHE A 47 -0.53 -2.67 13.47
N ALA A 48 -0.67 -3.44 14.55
CA ALA A 48 -1.42 -4.68 14.50
C ALA A 48 -2.13 -4.99 15.81
N LEU A 49 -3.16 -5.84 15.72
CA LEU A 49 -3.82 -6.41 16.88
C LEU A 49 -2.85 -7.33 17.64
N LYS A 50 -2.94 -7.34 18.96
CA LYS A 50 -2.03 -8.10 19.84
C LYS A 50 -2.01 -9.59 19.49
N ASP A 51 -3.16 -10.18 19.18
CA ASP A 51 -3.24 -11.60 18.82
C ASP A 51 -2.49 -11.88 17.52
N TRP A 52 -2.65 -11.02 16.52
CA TRP A 52 -1.91 -11.12 15.27
C TRP A 52 -0.39 -11.03 15.47
N ILE A 53 0.08 -10.11 16.33
CA ILE A 53 1.51 -9.98 16.67
C ILE A 53 2.02 -11.28 17.31
N ASN A 54 1.23 -11.87 18.21
CA ASN A 54 1.61 -13.11 18.88
C ASN A 54 1.74 -14.30 17.93
N GLU A 55 0.89 -14.36 16.90
CA GLU A 55 0.92 -15.39 15.85
C GLU A 55 2.08 -15.19 14.85
N ASN A 56 2.62 -13.96 14.73
CA ASN A 56 3.60 -13.57 13.71
C ASN A 56 4.89 -12.99 14.33
N LYS A 57 5.27 -13.38 15.53
CA LYS A 57 6.40 -12.82 16.29
C LYS A 57 7.74 -12.84 15.56
N GLU A 58 8.02 -13.91 14.82
CA GLU A 58 9.29 -14.11 14.13
C GLU A 58 9.51 -13.09 12.99
N VAL A 59 8.43 -12.52 12.48
CA VAL A 59 8.45 -11.64 11.30
C VAL A 59 8.39 -10.15 11.68
N PHE A 60 7.80 -9.81 12.85
CA PHE A 60 7.44 -8.43 13.17
C PHE A 60 7.80 -7.99 14.60
N GLU A 61 9.08 -8.07 14.97
CA GLU A 61 9.57 -7.60 16.28
C GLU A 61 9.22 -6.11 16.60
N LYS A 62 9.03 -5.29 15.57
CA LYS A 62 8.79 -3.85 15.71
C LYS A 62 7.33 -3.42 15.54
N ALA A 63 6.38 -4.36 15.51
CA ALA A 63 4.97 -4.01 15.37
C ALA A 63 4.44 -3.32 16.63
N GLN A 64 3.81 -2.17 16.48
CA GLN A 64 3.10 -1.50 17.56
C GLN A 64 1.75 -2.16 17.78
N ALA A 65 1.55 -2.73 18.98
CA ALA A 65 0.26 -3.29 19.37
C ALA A 65 -0.79 -2.18 19.50
N VAL A 66 -1.94 -2.36 18.86
CA VAL A 66 -3.11 -1.49 18.93
C VAL A 66 -4.37 -2.29 19.25
N SER A 67 -5.37 -1.63 19.82
CA SER A 67 -6.70 -2.21 19.98
C SER A 67 -7.49 -2.16 18.65
N SER A 68 -8.58 -2.92 18.55
CA SER A 68 -9.50 -2.86 17.39
C SER A 68 -10.03 -1.45 17.15
N ILE A 69 -10.40 -0.73 18.22
CA ILE A 69 -10.87 0.65 18.15
C ILE A 69 -9.78 1.60 17.64
N GLU A 70 -8.53 1.41 18.04
CA GLU A 70 -7.40 2.19 17.54
C GLU A 70 -7.13 1.90 16.07
N LEU A 71 -7.20 0.63 15.67
CA LEU A 71 -7.02 0.21 14.27
C LEU A 71 -8.13 0.78 13.38
N GLU A 72 -9.38 0.78 13.82
CA GLU A 72 -10.50 1.42 13.12
C GLU A 72 -10.27 2.93 12.89
N ARG A 73 -9.64 3.60 13.85
CA ARG A 73 -9.35 5.03 13.72
C ARG A 73 -8.31 5.36 12.66
N ILE A 74 -7.43 4.44 12.32
CA ILE A 74 -6.36 4.66 11.34
C ILE A 74 -6.62 4.01 9.99
N SER A 75 -7.52 3.04 9.93
CA SER A 75 -7.86 2.30 8.71
C SER A 75 -8.70 3.11 7.73
N ASN A 76 -8.51 2.87 6.43
CA ASN A 76 -9.37 3.35 5.34
C ASN A 76 -10.45 2.32 4.98
N LEU A 77 -10.41 1.12 5.54
CA LEU A 77 -11.36 0.05 5.27
C LEU A 77 -12.63 0.23 6.11
N LYS A 78 -13.78 -0.16 5.55
CA LYS A 78 -15.05 -0.20 6.31
C LYS A 78 -15.01 -1.23 7.43
N SER A 79 -14.30 -2.34 7.22
CA SER A 79 -14.02 -3.37 8.22
C SER A 79 -12.52 -3.54 8.27
N PRO A 80 -11.83 -2.94 9.25
CA PRO A 80 -10.39 -3.02 9.38
C PRO A 80 -9.91 -4.45 9.51
N ASN A 81 -8.83 -4.75 8.83
CA ASN A 81 -8.11 -6.01 9.01
C ASN A 81 -7.20 -5.95 10.24
N LYS A 82 -6.60 -7.07 10.60
CA LYS A 82 -5.79 -7.19 11.83
C LYS A 82 -4.52 -6.33 11.84
N VAL A 83 -4.10 -5.80 10.65
CA VAL A 83 -2.81 -5.14 10.48
C VAL A 83 -2.86 -4.01 9.46
N LEU A 84 -2.07 -2.96 9.73
CA LEU A 84 -1.84 -1.80 8.86
C LEU A 84 -0.37 -1.42 8.88
N ALA A 85 0.23 -1.24 7.70
CA ALA A 85 1.60 -0.77 7.54
C ALA A 85 1.65 0.62 6.89
N VAL A 86 2.55 1.46 7.35
CA VAL A 86 3.02 2.66 6.66
C VAL A 86 4.29 2.29 5.92
N VAL A 87 4.30 2.48 4.62
CA VAL A 87 5.33 1.99 3.70
C VAL A 87 5.91 3.16 2.93
N LYS A 88 7.22 3.15 2.71
CA LYS A 88 7.91 4.17 1.94
C LYS A 88 7.65 4.00 0.44
N MET A 89 7.33 5.10 -0.23
CA MET A 89 7.16 5.11 -1.68
C MET A 89 8.50 4.84 -2.37
N ARG A 90 8.47 4.07 -3.45
CA ARG A 90 9.65 3.94 -4.32
C ARG A 90 9.82 5.21 -5.17
N LYS A 91 11.06 5.52 -5.49
CA LYS A 91 11.35 6.52 -6.51
C LYS A 91 10.86 6.01 -7.86
N GLN A 92 10.33 6.94 -8.66
CA GLN A 92 9.91 6.61 -10.01
C GLN A 92 11.13 6.12 -10.81
N GLU A 93 10.99 4.94 -11.41
CA GLU A 93 12.02 4.37 -12.27
C GLU A 93 11.99 5.00 -13.66
N THR A 94 13.13 4.98 -14.34
CA THR A 94 13.23 5.44 -15.72
C THR A 94 12.57 4.43 -16.66
N ILE A 95 11.94 4.95 -17.73
CA ILE A 95 11.31 4.11 -18.74
C ILE A 95 12.36 3.20 -19.40
N GLN A 96 12.14 1.90 -19.35
CA GLN A 96 13.00 0.92 -19.98
C GLN A 96 12.57 0.69 -21.44
N LYS A 97 13.45 1.00 -22.39
CA LYS A 97 13.13 0.94 -23.85
C LYS A 97 13.23 -0.45 -24.48
N LYS A 98 13.80 -1.44 -23.77
CA LYS A 98 14.10 -2.79 -24.33
C LYS A 98 13.19 -3.90 -23.75
N LEU A 99 12.03 -3.55 -23.21
CA LEU A 99 11.08 -4.56 -22.74
C LEU A 99 10.24 -5.09 -23.88
N ALA A 100 9.93 -6.40 -23.84
CA ALA A 100 9.09 -7.05 -24.83
C ALA A 100 7.66 -6.48 -24.86
N VAL A 101 7.13 -6.13 -23.69
CA VAL A 101 5.79 -5.54 -23.53
C VAL A 101 5.85 -4.40 -22.51
N THR A 102 5.26 -3.28 -22.88
CA THR A 102 4.98 -2.15 -22.00
C THR A 102 3.51 -1.79 -22.16
N LEU A 103 2.77 -1.75 -21.06
CA LEU A 103 1.38 -1.31 -21.07
C LEU A 103 1.32 0.20 -20.88
N VAL A 104 0.57 0.90 -21.72
CA VAL A 104 0.32 2.34 -21.59
C VAL A 104 -1.14 2.55 -21.22
N LEU A 105 -1.36 3.27 -20.14
CA LEU A 105 -2.70 3.58 -19.61
C LEU A 105 -2.94 5.08 -19.71
N ASP A 106 -4.04 5.45 -20.36
CA ASP A 106 -4.43 6.84 -20.50
C ASP A 106 -5.73 7.09 -19.74
N ASP A 107 -5.71 8.08 -18.87
CA ASP A 107 -6.88 8.60 -18.14
C ASP A 107 -7.68 7.55 -17.33
N ILE A 108 -6.99 6.58 -16.72
CA ILE A 108 -7.63 5.60 -15.84
C ILE A 108 -7.91 6.24 -14.48
N ASN A 109 -9.17 6.61 -14.24
CA ASN A 109 -9.59 7.36 -13.06
C ASN A 109 -10.13 6.47 -11.93
N ASP A 110 -10.71 5.29 -12.24
CA ASP A 110 -11.18 4.37 -11.21
C ASP A 110 -10.03 3.60 -10.54
N PRO A 111 -9.84 3.74 -9.22
CA PRO A 111 -8.76 3.08 -8.51
C PRO A 111 -8.89 1.54 -8.47
N GLY A 112 -10.11 1.02 -8.54
CA GLY A 112 -10.35 -0.43 -8.61
C GLY A 112 -9.87 -1.00 -9.94
N ASN A 113 -10.15 -0.29 -11.04
CA ASN A 113 -9.70 -0.67 -12.37
C ASN A 113 -8.17 -0.63 -12.47
N LEU A 114 -7.52 0.44 -12.01
CA LEU A 114 -6.06 0.52 -12.03
C LEU A 114 -5.43 -0.62 -11.23
N GLY A 115 -5.89 -0.87 -10.00
CA GLY A 115 -5.36 -1.97 -9.18
C GLY A 115 -5.55 -3.34 -9.83
N THR A 116 -6.69 -3.57 -10.48
CA THR A 116 -6.95 -4.81 -11.25
C THR A 116 -6.00 -4.96 -12.43
N ILE A 117 -5.76 -3.88 -13.17
CA ILE A 117 -4.82 -3.87 -14.30
C ILE A 117 -3.40 -4.18 -13.83
N ILE A 118 -2.94 -3.54 -12.73
CA ILE A 118 -1.62 -3.81 -12.14
C ILE A 118 -1.48 -5.29 -11.78
N ARG A 119 -2.49 -5.86 -11.13
CA ARG A 119 -2.51 -7.29 -10.78
C ARG A 119 -2.48 -8.20 -12.00
N MET A 120 -3.20 -7.86 -13.07
CA MET A 120 -3.14 -8.60 -14.33
C MET A 120 -1.76 -8.52 -14.96
N CYS A 121 -1.14 -7.33 -14.96
CA CYS A 121 0.21 -7.14 -15.48
C CYS A 121 1.23 -8.02 -14.75
N ASP A 122 1.16 -8.07 -13.43
CA ASP A 122 2.00 -8.94 -12.61
C ASP A 122 1.79 -10.42 -12.97
N TRP A 123 0.53 -10.87 -13.05
CA TRP A 123 0.19 -12.25 -13.41
C TRP A 123 0.73 -12.68 -14.78
N PHE A 124 0.69 -11.78 -15.79
CA PHE A 124 1.17 -12.04 -17.14
C PHE A 124 2.64 -11.66 -17.35
N GLY A 125 3.35 -11.24 -16.32
CA GLY A 125 4.76 -10.89 -16.39
C GLY A 125 5.06 -9.59 -17.15
N VAL A 126 4.10 -8.67 -17.27
CA VAL A 126 4.32 -7.33 -17.84
C VAL A 126 5.15 -6.51 -16.86
N LYS A 127 6.37 -6.15 -17.25
CA LYS A 127 7.36 -5.52 -16.38
C LYS A 127 7.24 -4.00 -16.26
N GLN A 128 6.47 -3.36 -17.13
CA GLN A 128 6.36 -1.90 -17.16
C GLN A 128 4.95 -1.45 -17.50
N ILE A 129 4.43 -0.54 -16.68
CA ILE A 129 3.20 0.19 -16.94
C ILE A 129 3.54 1.68 -16.96
N ILE A 130 3.12 2.38 -18.01
CA ILE A 130 3.23 3.83 -18.13
C ILE A 130 1.83 4.41 -18.01
N CYS A 131 1.63 5.33 -17.08
CA CYS A 131 0.35 5.99 -16.87
C CYS A 131 0.43 7.46 -17.29
N SER A 132 -0.64 7.97 -17.92
CA SER A 132 -0.79 9.41 -18.14
C SER A 132 -0.91 10.15 -16.80
N GLU A 133 -0.68 11.47 -16.82
CA GLU A 133 -0.69 12.32 -15.63
C GLU A 133 -2.05 12.35 -14.92
N ASN A 134 -3.14 12.21 -15.67
CA ASN A 134 -4.50 12.18 -15.16
C ASN A 134 -4.91 10.81 -14.57
N THR A 135 -4.13 9.77 -14.79
CA THR A 135 -4.41 8.46 -14.19
C THR A 135 -4.32 8.54 -12.67
N VAL A 136 -5.24 7.85 -11.99
CA VAL A 136 -5.24 7.80 -10.53
C VAL A 136 -3.89 7.32 -9.98
N ASP A 137 -3.44 7.91 -8.88
CA ASP A 137 -2.16 7.61 -8.23
C ASP A 137 -2.09 6.14 -7.77
N ILE A 138 -1.01 5.46 -8.16
CA ILE A 138 -0.77 4.03 -7.84
C ILE A 138 -0.73 3.75 -6.33
N TYR A 139 -0.32 4.72 -5.52
CA TYR A 139 -0.30 4.63 -4.05
C TYR A 139 -1.61 5.05 -3.39
N ASN A 140 -2.67 5.32 -4.17
CA ASN A 140 -4.00 5.51 -3.61
C ASN A 140 -4.40 4.25 -2.82
N PRO A 141 -4.91 4.37 -1.56
CA PRO A 141 -5.24 3.21 -0.73
C PRO A 141 -6.14 2.18 -1.41
N LYS A 142 -7.08 2.62 -2.24
CA LYS A 142 -7.98 1.73 -2.97
C LYS A 142 -7.28 1.03 -4.15
N VAL A 143 -6.30 1.67 -4.81
CA VAL A 143 -5.44 1.02 -5.82
C VAL A 143 -4.59 -0.05 -5.16
N VAL A 144 -3.90 0.29 -4.06
CA VAL A 144 -3.07 -0.65 -3.28
C VAL A 144 -3.88 -1.87 -2.85
N GLN A 145 -5.09 -1.65 -2.32
CA GLN A 145 -5.98 -2.73 -1.92
C GLN A 145 -6.38 -3.63 -3.11
N SER A 146 -6.73 -3.03 -4.26
CA SER A 146 -7.20 -3.75 -5.44
C SER A 146 -6.07 -4.49 -6.17
N ALA A 147 -4.83 -4.00 -6.08
CA ALA A 147 -3.64 -4.65 -6.63
C ALA A 147 -3.22 -5.90 -5.84
N MET A 148 -3.69 -6.07 -4.59
CA MET A 148 -3.50 -7.27 -3.76
C MET A 148 -2.03 -7.72 -3.63
N GLY A 149 -1.10 -6.78 -3.53
CA GLY A 149 0.33 -7.05 -3.37
C GLY A 149 1.18 -6.94 -4.66
N SER A 150 0.58 -6.76 -5.81
CA SER A 150 1.26 -6.67 -7.11
C SER A 150 1.84 -5.27 -7.44
N LEU A 151 2.22 -4.46 -6.41
CA LEU A 151 2.78 -3.11 -6.58
C LEU A 151 4.30 -3.13 -6.67
#